data_dcf336e10ce55d2f3f5fd6b44d4454da
#
_entry.id   dcf336e10ce55d2f3f5fd6b44d4454da
#
_cell.length_a   1.000
_cell.length_b   1.000
_cell.length_c   1.000
_cell.angle_alpha   90.00
_cell.angle_beta   90.00
_cell.angle_gamma   90.00
#
_symmetry.space_group_name_H-M   'P 1'
#
loop_
_entity.id
_entity.type
_entity.pdbx_description
1 polymer ?
#
loop_
_entity_poly.entity_id
_entity_poly.type
_entity_poly.pdbx_seq_one_letter_code
_entity_poly.pdbx_strand_id
1 'polypeptide(L)'
;GYQGKMQFVVVKQSSNIGDHIVESDNTNADSSVGYLTEPRSRTMVANFTFISQGIDEPLKYKEGVSGVYINGIVVNLNSANLVEATNQETIQDGALTPKLQHHSVFMDSAGDTSPFKYSEPPLKDGTEVAATATAAEVEASLTSRATDLVLGTNTLVSGMFLGDAESAVVSAFNGSKTPGMCETGVHAAGTATTLCPSVDGPDDDGNYAYAVDTWFSATDYIGAFSPGSDTENSWASGWTIGVFEAPECPEGTLESEVMLGKKVCSLSGAVTSNLTLVAGNYYKLDGKVAVGKDMGADGTKSGGVSATLTIEPGVTIFGESGNDYLVVMRGSDIHAVGTSSAPIIMTGRQDILGEADIINTRGLWGGLVILGQSPINKCSFSTAGSATSAGTRVSPCEKEVEGSAGDIMGGELPNDSSGSLKYVRVQYAGYEVFPGNELNGITFGGVGNGTVVDYIQVHNNQDD
;
A
#
# COMPACT_ATOMS: atom_id res chain seq x y z
N GLY A 1 -14.10 -14.01 27.13
CA GLY A 1 -12.70 -13.86 26.73
C GLY A 1 -12.39 -14.55 25.41
N TYR A 2 -11.56 -13.95 24.62
CA TYR A 2 -11.09 -14.53 23.35
C TYR A 2 -9.97 -15.53 23.63
N GLN A 3 -10.06 -16.71 23.04
CA GLN A 3 -9.06 -17.79 23.15
C GLN A 3 -8.54 -18.26 21.78
N GLY A 4 -8.57 -17.36 20.82
CA GLY A 4 -8.20 -17.68 19.44
C GLY A 4 -6.75 -17.36 19.10
N LYS A 5 -6.40 -17.68 17.86
CA LYS A 5 -5.09 -17.48 17.25
C LYS A 5 -5.16 -16.41 16.18
N MET A 6 -4.11 -15.61 16.07
CA MET A 6 -3.93 -14.60 15.04
C MET A 6 -2.51 -14.66 14.52
N GLN A 7 -2.31 -14.50 13.22
CA GLN A 7 -1.00 -14.37 12.61
C GLN A 7 -1.04 -13.35 11.47
N PHE A 8 0.08 -12.68 11.23
CA PHE A 8 0.20 -11.62 10.24
C PHE A 8 -0.80 -10.48 10.51
N VAL A 9 -0.66 -9.87 11.68
CA VAL A 9 -1.54 -8.79 12.16
C VAL A 9 -0.80 -7.46 12.07
N VAL A 10 -1.38 -6.50 11.38
CA VAL A 10 -0.88 -5.13 11.35
C VAL A 10 -1.94 -4.17 11.86
N VAL A 11 -1.53 -3.28 12.76
CA VAL A 11 -2.33 -2.14 13.21
C VAL A 11 -1.46 -0.90 13.16
N LYS A 12 -1.91 0.09 12.40
CA LYS A 12 -1.30 1.43 12.33
C LYS A 12 -2.36 2.45 12.73
N GLN A 13 -2.18 3.09 13.87
CA GLN A 13 -3.08 4.14 14.31
C GLN A 13 -2.77 5.46 13.60
N SER A 14 -3.81 6.25 13.35
CA SER A 14 -3.66 7.62 12.90
C SER A 14 -3.21 8.52 14.05
N SER A 15 -2.53 9.61 13.72
CA SER A 15 -2.02 10.56 14.69
C SER A 15 -3.14 11.13 15.58
N ASN A 16 -2.94 11.04 16.88
CA ASN A 16 -3.84 11.56 17.93
C ASN A 16 -5.29 11.02 17.91
N ILE A 17 -5.48 9.85 17.34
CA ILE A 17 -6.80 9.19 17.29
C ILE A 17 -6.67 7.77 17.84
N GLY A 18 -7.62 7.41 18.70
CA GLY A 18 -7.62 6.14 19.42
C GLY A 18 -6.72 6.14 20.65
N ASP A 19 -6.95 5.20 21.53
CA ASP A 19 -6.15 4.98 22.73
C ASP A 19 -5.20 3.80 22.55
N HIS A 20 -5.64 2.58 22.74
CA HIS A 20 -4.81 1.38 22.68
C HIS A 20 -4.95 0.63 21.34
N ILE A 21 -3.90 -0.05 20.90
CA ILE A 21 -3.98 -1.04 19.80
C ILE A 21 -4.53 -2.35 20.33
N VAL A 22 -4.05 -2.76 21.50
CA VAL A 22 -4.56 -3.93 22.20
C VAL A 22 -5.08 -3.46 23.56
N GLU A 23 -6.37 -3.61 23.76
CA GLU A 23 -6.98 -3.56 25.06
C GLU A 23 -7.54 -4.94 25.36
N SER A 24 -6.92 -5.65 26.29
CA SER A 24 -7.25 -7.04 26.59
C SER A 24 -7.61 -7.19 28.05
N ASP A 25 -8.80 -7.72 28.30
CA ASP A 25 -9.35 -7.95 29.61
C ASP A 25 -9.89 -9.37 29.79
N ASN A 26 -10.14 -9.77 31.00
CA ASN A 26 -10.75 -11.03 31.33
C ASN A 26 -12.16 -10.85 31.90
N THR A 27 -12.28 -10.37 33.13
CA THR A 27 -13.58 -10.18 33.78
C THR A 27 -13.59 -8.90 34.60
N ASN A 28 -14.74 -8.24 34.66
CA ASN A 28 -14.91 -6.99 35.39
C ASN A 28 -14.70 -7.14 36.89
N ALA A 29 -14.16 -6.11 37.52
CA ALA A 29 -14.02 -5.94 38.98
C ALA A 29 -15.33 -6.09 39.79
N ASP A 30 -16.43 -6.22 39.13
CA ASP A 30 -17.79 -6.26 39.62
C ASP A 30 -18.34 -7.65 39.82
N SER A 31 -17.65 -8.63 39.31
CA SER A 31 -18.09 -9.99 39.46
C SER A 31 -17.81 -10.49 40.88
N SER A 32 -18.76 -11.20 41.44
CA SER A 32 -18.55 -12.02 42.63
C SER A 32 -17.48 -13.11 42.42
N VAL A 33 -16.87 -13.14 41.26
CA VAL A 33 -15.81 -14.00 40.79
C VAL A 33 -14.55 -13.16 40.59
N GLY A 34 -13.40 -13.65 41.01
CA GLY A 34 -12.13 -12.93 40.90
C GLY A 34 -11.66 -12.78 39.44
N TYR A 35 -10.71 -11.89 39.21
CA TYR A 35 -10.09 -11.62 37.91
C TYR A 35 -9.51 -12.86 37.18
N LEU A 36 -9.26 -13.92 37.93
CA LEU A 36 -8.69 -15.18 37.39
C LEU A 36 -9.72 -16.23 37.04
N THR A 37 -11.01 -15.84 36.97
CA THR A 37 -12.08 -16.75 36.66
C THR A 37 -11.96 -17.31 35.24
N GLU A 38 -12.06 -18.61 35.13
CA GLU A 38 -12.08 -19.33 33.86
C GLU A 38 -13.47 -19.35 33.19
N PRO A 39 -13.55 -19.35 31.86
CA PRO A 39 -12.45 -19.30 30.89
C PRO A 39 -11.82 -17.90 30.76
N ARG A 40 -10.51 -17.81 30.93
CA ARG A 40 -9.79 -16.55 30.78
C ARG A 40 -9.58 -16.19 29.31
N SER A 41 -9.41 -14.90 29.04
CA SER A 41 -8.88 -14.43 27.76
C SER A 41 -7.45 -14.91 27.56
N ARG A 42 -7.20 -15.60 26.45
CA ARG A 42 -5.92 -16.27 26.12
C ARG A 42 -5.60 -16.11 24.66
N THR A 43 -5.38 -14.90 24.24
CA THR A 43 -5.09 -14.60 22.84
C THR A 43 -3.67 -15.08 22.49
N MET A 44 -3.53 -15.73 21.34
CA MET A 44 -2.23 -16.04 20.74
C MET A 44 -2.06 -15.19 19.50
N VAL A 45 -1.04 -14.33 19.50
CA VAL A 45 -0.74 -13.43 18.38
C VAL A 45 0.68 -13.66 17.91
N ALA A 46 0.85 -13.88 16.63
CA ALA A 46 2.14 -14.13 16.02
C ALA A 46 2.39 -13.25 14.81
N ASN A 47 3.66 -12.91 14.52
CA ASN A 47 4.02 -12.06 13.39
C ASN A 47 3.14 -10.81 13.31
N PHE A 48 3.28 -9.93 14.27
CA PHE A 48 2.49 -8.71 14.35
C PHE A 48 3.37 -7.46 14.31
N THR A 49 2.82 -6.40 13.72
CA THR A 49 3.41 -5.06 13.71
C THR A 49 2.36 -4.07 14.19
N PHE A 50 2.58 -3.49 15.36
CA PHE A 50 1.72 -2.52 16.00
C PHE A 50 2.42 -1.17 16.06
N ILE A 51 1.87 -0.18 15.37
CA ILE A 51 2.41 1.18 15.28
C ILE A 51 1.39 2.13 15.88
N SER A 52 1.69 2.61 17.08
CA SER A 52 0.84 3.57 17.77
C SER A 52 1.24 5.00 17.43
N GLN A 53 0.27 5.80 17.08
CA GLN A 53 0.28 7.26 17.10
C GLN A 53 -0.90 7.80 17.92
N GLY A 54 -1.55 6.93 18.67
CA GLY A 54 -2.65 7.26 19.56
C GLY A 54 -2.23 8.09 20.76
N ILE A 55 -3.17 8.31 21.66
CA ILE A 55 -2.97 9.17 22.85
C ILE A 55 -2.50 8.41 24.08
N ASP A 56 -2.62 7.08 24.07
CA ASP A 56 -2.25 6.20 25.18
C ASP A 56 -1.26 5.09 24.76
N GLU A 57 -0.97 4.18 25.65
CA GLU A 57 -0.07 3.04 25.43
C GLU A 57 -0.63 2.07 24.38
N PRO A 58 0.17 1.56 23.45
CA PRO A 58 -0.31 0.60 22.45
C PRO A 58 -0.86 -0.69 23.03
N LEU A 59 -0.32 -1.15 24.18
CA LEU A 59 -0.72 -2.42 24.78
C LEU A 59 -1.27 -2.18 26.19
N LYS A 60 -2.53 -2.51 26.40
CA LYS A 60 -3.17 -2.47 27.72
C LYS A 60 -3.70 -3.85 28.10
N TYR A 61 -3.25 -4.33 29.25
CA TYR A 61 -3.60 -5.63 29.79
C TYR A 61 -4.28 -5.47 31.13
N LYS A 62 -5.48 -6.03 31.28
CA LYS A 62 -6.33 -5.84 32.46
C LYS A 62 -6.90 -7.14 33.00
N GLU A 63 -7.27 -7.09 34.29
CA GLU A 63 -8.20 -8.05 34.88
C GLU A 63 -7.75 -9.51 34.80
N GLY A 64 -6.45 -9.75 34.98
CA GLY A 64 -5.92 -11.10 34.97
C GLY A 64 -5.89 -11.78 33.59
N VAL A 65 -5.89 -11.02 32.52
CA VAL A 65 -5.74 -11.54 31.17
C VAL A 65 -4.45 -12.36 31.02
N SER A 66 -4.48 -13.33 30.13
CA SER A 66 -3.30 -14.07 29.72
C SER A 66 -3.19 -14.09 28.20
N GLY A 67 -2.12 -14.67 27.68
CA GLY A 67 -1.92 -14.80 26.24
C GLY A 67 -0.45 -14.89 25.87
N VAL A 68 -0.20 -15.18 24.62
CA VAL A 68 1.16 -15.30 24.06
C VAL A 68 1.27 -14.41 22.83
N TYR A 69 2.25 -13.53 22.87
CA TYR A 69 2.63 -12.66 21.75
C TYR A 69 4.02 -13.06 21.28
N ILE A 70 4.16 -13.36 19.99
CA ILE A 70 5.40 -13.93 19.46
C ILE A 70 5.77 -13.34 18.11
N ASN A 71 7.07 -13.13 17.86
CA ASN A 71 7.61 -12.55 16.63
C ASN A 71 6.97 -11.18 16.29
N GLY A 72 7.01 -10.27 17.23
CA GLY A 72 6.30 -8.99 17.12
C GLY A 72 7.18 -7.76 17.08
N ILE A 73 6.62 -6.71 16.52
CA ILE A 73 7.14 -5.34 16.55
C ILE A 73 6.07 -4.45 17.16
N VAL A 74 6.42 -3.69 18.18
CA VAL A 74 5.56 -2.67 18.82
C VAL A 74 6.31 -1.35 18.83
N VAL A 75 5.73 -0.33 18.22
CA VAL A 75 6.31 1.01 18.19
C VAL A 75 5.30 2.02 18.67
N ASN A 76 5.71 2.89 19.60
CA ASN A 76 4.93 4.02 20.02
C ASN A 76 5.63 5.32 19.59
N LEU A 77 5.01 6.05 18.67
CA LEU A 77 5.57 7.28 18.11
C LEU A 77 5.19 8.55 18.88
N ASN A 78 4.22 8.46 19.79
CA ASN A 78 3.67 9.62 20.49
C ASN A 78 3.87 9.62 22.00
N SER A 79 4.03 8.47 22.59
CA SER A 79 4.07 8.33 24.05
C SER A 79 5.30 7.57 24.51
N ALA A 80 5.65 7.84 25.73
CA ALA A 80 6.70 7.22 26.47
C ALA A 80 6.46 5.76 26.78
N ASN A 81 5.22 5.41 27.08
CA ASN A 81 4.89 4.07 27.56
C ASN A 81 4.46 3.17 26.40
N LEU A 82 4.83 1.91 26.48
CA LEU A 82 4.47 0.87 25.52
C LEU A 82 3.40 -0.07 26.06
N VAL A 83 3.47 -0.34 27.35
CA VAL A 83 2.60 -1.32 28.01
C VAL A 83 2.04 -0.76 29.29
N GLU A 84 0.73 -0.76 29.40
CA GLU A 84 0.02 -0.56 30.67
C GLU A 84 -0.54 -1.90 31.16
N ALA A 85 -0.24 -2.24 32.41
CA ALA A 85 -0.92 -3.32 33.09
C ALA A 85 -1.78 -2.76 34.23
N THR A 86 -3.01 -3.26 34.33
CA THR A 86 -3.92 -2.95 35.41
C THR A 86 -4.24 -4.20 36.20
N ASN A 87 -4.44 -4.02 37.51
CA ASN A 87 -4.68 -5.07 38.48
C ASN A 87 -3.47 -5.98 38.73
N GLN A 88 -3.23 -6.23 39.98
CA GLN A 88 -2.11 -7.05 40.42
C GLN A 88 -2.13 -8.46 39.83
N GLU A 89 -3.31 -9.03 39.58
CA GLU A 89 -3.51 -10.33 38.99
C GLU A 89 -2.98 -10.45 37.57
N THR A 90 -2.89 -9.35 36.84
CA THR A 90 -2.34 -9.32 35.49
C THR A 90 -0.82 -9.51 35.50
N ILE A 91 -0.14 -9.03 36.52
CA ILE A 91 1.32 -9.03 36.63
C ILE A 91 1.87 -10.01 37.68
N GLN A 92 1.02 -10.62 38.48
CA GLN A 92 1.49 -11.54 39.53
C GLN A 92 2.30 -12.68 38.98
N ASP A 93 3.43 -12.91 39.61
CA ASP A 93 4.25 -14.08 39.41
C ASP A 93 3.89 -15.15 40.46
N GLY A 94 3.86 -16.39 40.12
CA GLY A 94 3.55 -17.47 41.04
C GLY A 94 2.54 -18.47 40.50
N ALA A 95 1.59 -18.91 41.29
CA ALA A 95 0.67 -20.00 40.98
C ALA A 95 -0.39 -19.71 39.91
N LEU A 96 -0.30 -18.57 39.20
CA LEU A 96 -1.29 -18.18 38.21
C LEU A 96 -0.92 -18.66 36.83
N THR A 97 -1.81 -19.39 36.27
CA THR A 97 -1.69 -20.05 34.97
C THR A 97 -2.95 -19.85 34.16
N PRO A 98 -2.86 -19.53 32.88
CA PRO A 98 -1.68 -19.18 32.10
C PRO A 98 -1.21 -17.73 32.29
N LYS A 99 0.07 -17.48 32.12
CA LYS A 99 0.70 -16.17 32.22
C LYS A 99 0.64 -15.42 30.89
N LEU A 100 0.64 -14.09 30.94
CA LEU A 100 0.89 -13.25 29.77
C LEU A 100 2.37 -13.34 29.40
N GLN A 101 2.68 -13.61 28.14
CA GLN A 101 4.05 -13.86 27.66
C GLN A 101 4.34 -13.14 26.34
N HIS A 102 5.59 -12.69 26.21
CA HIS A 102 6.11 -12.08 24.98
C HIS A 102 7.41 -12.78 24.57
N HIS A 103 7.48 -13.31 23.35
CA HIS A 103 8.63 -14.03 22.85
C HIS A 103 9.08 -13.48 21.51
N SER A 104 10.38 -13.15 21.38
CA SER A 104 10.92 -12.52 20.16
C SER A 104 10.14 -11.28 19.74
N VAL A 105 9.95 -10.35 20.69
CA VAL A 105 9.22 -9.10 20.47
C VAL A 105 10.18 -7.93 20.63
N PHE A 106 10.22 -7.07 19.62
CA PHE A 106 10.89 -5.79 19.69
C PHE A 106 9.88 -4.70 20.06
N MET A 107 10.24 -3.86 21.04
CA MET A 107 9.44 -2.72 21.47
C MET A 107 10.25 -1.43 21.45
N ASP A 108 9.73 -0.41 20.75
CA ASP A 108 10.35 0.91 20.65
C ASP A 108 9.43 1.98 21.23
N SER A 109 9.91 2.66 22.24
CA SER A 109 9.23 3.78 22.93
C SER A 109 9.77 5.15 22.51
N ALA A 110 10.33 5.28 21.30
CA ALA A 110 10.92 6.51 20.80
C ALA A 110 12.00 7.12 21.74
N GLY A 111 12.70 6.24 22.47
CA GLY A 111 13.79 6.64 23.36
C GLY A 111 13.37 6.92 24.80
N ASP A 112 12.14 6.60 25.20
CA ASP A 112 11.75 6.74 26.60
C ASP A 112 12.38 5.67 27.49
N THR A 113 12.64 6.08 28.73
CA THR A 113 13.29 5.25 29.74
C THR A 113 12.30 4.49 30.63
N SER A 114 11.01 4.69 30.45
CA SER A 114 9.95 4.05 31.25
C SER A 114 8.83 3.50 30.35
N PRO A 115 9.10 2.45 29.57
CA PRO A 115 8.12 1.93 28.61
C PRO A 115 6.94 1.20 29.25
N PHE A 116 6.97 0.96 30.56
CA PHE A 116 5.94 0.25 31.31
C PHE A 116 5.20 1.16 32.27
N LYS A 117 3.92 0.92 32.43
CA LYS A 117 3.03 1.65 33.33
C LYS A 117 2.14 0.68 34.11
N TYR A 118 1.86 0.99 35.33
CA TYR A 118 0.88 0.32 36.18
C TYR A 118 -0.20 1.30 36.60
N SER A 119 -1.47 0.87 36.50
CA SER A 119 -2.60 1.62 37.06
C SER A 119 -3.60 0.71 37.75
N GLU A 120 -4.31 1.24 38.71
CA GLU A 120 -5.51 0.61 39.28
C GLU A 120 -6.74 1.35 38.74
N PRO A 121 -7.73 0.64 38.18
CA PRO A 121 -8.96 1.29 37.78
C PRO A 121 -9.72 1.74 39.04
N PRO A 122 -10.40 2.90 39.00
CA PRO A 122 -11.28 3.31 40.06
C PRO A 122 -12.42 2.30 40.28
N LEU A 123 -12.95 2.24 41.46
CA LEU A 123 -14.18 1.47 41.71
C LEU A 123 -15.34 2.06 40.90
N LYS A 124 -16.39 1.28 40.71
CA LYS A 124 -17.58 1.71 39.92
C LYS A 124 -18.25 2.97 40.47
N ASP A 125 -18.10 3.25 41.74
CA ASP A 125 -18.61 4.48 42.37
C ASP A 125 -17.69 5.70 42.16
N GLY A 126 -16.59 5.52 41.41
CA GLY A 126 -15.59 6.53 41.15
C GLY A 126 -14.55 6.70 42.24
N THR A 127 -14.54 5.84 43.28
CA THR A 127 -13.53 5.88 44.32
C THR A 127 -12.18 5.44 43.75
N GLU A 128 -11.19 6.32 43.87
CA GLU A 128 -9.81 6.02 43.49
C GLU A 128 -9.24 4.91 44.37
N VAL A 129 -8.56 3.96 43.73
CA VAL A 129 -7.89 2.85 44.37
C VAL A 129 -6.38 3.12 44.37
N ALA A 130 -5.74 2.93 45.53
CA ALA A 130 -4.30 3.06 45.62
C ALA A 130 -3.63 1.97 44.76
N ALA A 131 -2.61 2.35 44.00
CA ALA A 131 -1.84 1.42 43.19
C ALA A 131 -1.24 0.31 44.10
N THR A 132 -1.48 -0.94 43.72
CA THR A 132 -0.98 -2.13 44.46
C THR A 132 0.33 -2.64 43.87
N ALA A 133 0.75 -2.13 42.72
CA ALA A 133 2.03 -2.45 42.10
C ALA A 133 2.65 -1.20 41.43
N THR A 134 3.81 -1.37 40.84
CA THR A 134 4.62 -0.32 40.22
C THR A 134 4.95 -0.64 38.76
N ALA A 135 5.36 0.36 37.98
CA ALA A 135 5.86 0.18 36.64
C ALA A 135 7.04 -0.81 36.56
N ALA A 136 7.93 -0.76 37.56
CA ALA A 136 9.05 -1.69 37.63
C ALA A 136 8.62 -3.15 37.89
N GLU A 137 7.52 -3.37 38.60
CA GLU A 137 6.95 -4.71 38.77
C GLU A 137 6.27 -5.19 37.49
N VAL A 138 5.66 -4.31 36.69
CA VAL A 138 5.16 -4.65 35.33
C VAL A 138 6.32 -5.09 34.44
N GLU A 139 7.38 -4.28 34.40
CA GLU A 139 8.58 -4.61 33.63
C GLU A 139 9.19 -5.95 34.07
N ALA A 140 9.42 -6.12 35.37
CA ALA A 140 9.98 -7.35 35.91
C ALA A 140 9.11 -8.57 35.62
N SER A 141 7.79 -8.43 35.73
CA SER A 141 6.84 -9.49 35.45
C SER A 141 6.90 -9.91 33.98
N LEU A 142 6.81 -8.95 33.06
CA LEU A 142 6.78 -9.25 31.63
C LEU A 142 8.15 -9.75 31.13
N THR A 143 9.24 -9.18 31.59
CA THR A 143 10.59 -9.62 31.21
C THR A 143 10.95 -10.99 31.78
N SER A 144 10.50 -11.32 32.98
CA SER A 144 10.73 -12.64 33.58
C SER A 144 10.03 -13.79 32.84
N ARG A 145 8.97 -13.45 32.10
CA ARG A 145 8.17 -14.41 31.32
C ARG A 145 8.45 -14.33 29.83
N ALA A 146 9.31 -13.41 29.43
CA ALA A 146 9.67 -13.23 28.03
C ALA A 146 10.88 -14.10 27.68
N THR A 147 10.89 -14.57 26.47
CA THR A 147 12.11 -15.04 25.82
C THR A 147 12.38 -14.06 24.69
N ASP A 148 13.58 -13.43 24.74
CA ASP A 148 13.98 -12.51 23.67
C ASP A 148 13.02 -11.30 23.50
N LEU A 149 12.68 -10.63 24.60
CA LEU A 149 12.05 -9.31 24.58
C LEU A 149 13.16 -8.24 24.52
N VAL A 150 13.14 -7.44 23.46
CA VAL A 150 14.12 -6.37 23.24
C VAL A 150 13.44 -5.00 23.33
N LEU A 151 13.93 -4.18 24.21
CA LEU A 151 13.58 -2.75 24.28
C LEU A 151 14.66 -1.94 23.56
N GLY A 152 14.27 -1.04 22.68
CA GLY A 152 15.23 -0.26 21.92
C GLY A 152 14.62 0.89 21.16
N THR A 153 15.45 1.58 20.40
CA THR A 153 15.04 2.61 19.46
C THR A 153 15.42 2.16 18.07
N ASN A 154 14.49 2.22 17.13
CA ASN A 154 14.75 1.88 15.76
C ASN A 154 13.78 2.57 14.81
N THR A 155 14.25 2.91 13.63
CA THR A 155 13.40 3.48 12.59
C THR A 155 12.83 2.37 11.74
N LEU A 156 11.51 2.31 11.62
CA LEU A 156 10.84 1.40 10.71
C LEU A 156 11.09 1.81 9.26
N VAL A 157 11.54 0.86 8.46
CA VAL A 157 11.64 1.05 7.01
C VAL A 157 10.27 0.90 6.39
N SER A 158 9.92 1.79 5.46
CA SER A 158 8.56 1.87 4.88
C SER A 158 7.46 1.91 5.94
N GLY A 159 7.80 2.27 7.18
CA GLY A 159 6.89 2.33 8.30
C GLY A 159 6.39 0.99 8.83
N MET A 160 6.94 -0.17 8.41
CA MET A 160 6.35 -1.48 8.73
C MET A 160 7.33 -2.55 9.24
N PHE A 161 8.61 -2.42 9.01
CA PHE A 161 9.64 -3.37 9.46
C PHE A 161 10.94 -2.65 9.81
N LEU A 162 11.84 -3.34 10.53
CA LEU A 162 13.01 -2.69 11.14
C LEU A 162 14.16 -2.35 10.16
N GLY A 163 14.04 -2.72 8.90
CA GLY A 163 15.01 -2.41 7.88
C GLY A 163 16.39 -3.02 8.14
N ASP A 164 17.45 -2.26 7.80
CA ASP A 164 18.83 -2.73 8.00
C ASP A 164 19.19 -2.99 9.46
N ALA A 165 18.45 -2.40 10.39
CA ALA A 165 18.61 -2.64 11.81
C ALA A 165 17.98 -3.96 12.28
N GLU A 166 17.14 -4.58 11.47
CA GLU A 166 16.47 -5.83 11.85
C GLU A 166 17.47 -6.94 12.15
N SER A 167 18.52 -7.07 11.36
CA SER A 167 19.58 -8.06 11.61
C SER A 167 20.25 -7.87 12.97
N ALA A 168 20.44 -6.63 13.43
CA ALA A 168 20.99 -6.32 14.73
C ALA A 168 20.00 -6.66 15.85
N VAL A 169 18.72 -6.35 15.68
CA VAL A 169 17.65 -6.68 16.62
C VAL A 169 17.48 -8.20 16.72
N VAL A 170 17.42 -8.89 15.60
CA VAL A 170 17.35 -10.35 15.55
C VAL A 170 18.55 -10.99 16.24
N SER A 171 19.76 -10.46 16.03
CA SER A 171 20.95 -10.94 16.74
C SER A 171 20.89 -10.68 18.24
N ALA A 172 20.26 -9.60 18.70
CA ALA A 172 20.07 -9.30 20.10
C ALA A 172 19.13 -10.28 20.80
N PHE A 173 18.17 -10.85 20.08
CA PHE A 173 17.27 -11.85 20.66
C PHE A 173 17.99 -13.13 21.08
N ASN A 174 19.01 -13.55 20.35
CA ASN A 174 19.50 -14.90 20.54
C ASN A 174 20.97 -15.18 20.14
N GLY A 175 21.74 -14.17 19.86
CA GLY A 175 23.11 -14.33 19.40
C GLY A 175 23.20 -14.99 18.03
N SER A 176 23.06 -16.28 17.95
CA SER A 176 23.16 -17.05 16.68
C SER A 176 21.82 -17.62 16.22
N LYS A 177 20.70 -17.23 16.82
CA LYS A 177 19.40 -17.82 16.55
C LYS A 177 18.53 -16.86 15.77
N THR A 178 17.79 -17.37 14.82
CA THR A 178 16.83 -16.60 14.04
C THR A 178 15.47 -16.66 14.71
N PRO A 179 14.84 -15.51 15.05
CA PRO A 179 13.47 -15.51 15.52
C PRO A 179 12.55 -16.10 14.48
N GLY A 180 11.62 -16.91 14.88
CA GLY A 180 10.70 -17.58 13.97
C GLY A 180 9.52 -18.18 14.70
N MET A 181 8.54 -18.57 13.94
CA MET A 181 7.41 -19.34 14.44
C MET A 181 7.60 -20.82 14.31
N CYS A 182 6.98 -21.49 15.15
CA CYS A 182 6.95 -22.83 15.50
C CYS A 182 6.84 -23.90 14.45
N GLU A 183 7.67 -23.98 13.53
CA GLU A 183 7.90 -25.23 12.84
C GLU A 183 9.39 -25.56 12.83
N THR A 184 9.68 -26.83 13.08
CA THR A 184 11.00 -27.41 12.87
C THR A 184 12.19 -26.66 13.48
N GLY A 185 12.04 -26.16 14.69
CA GLY A 185 13.16 -25.57 15.43
C GLY A 185 13.57 -24.19 14.97
N VAL A 186 12.71 -23.48 14.31
CA VAL A 186 12.97 -22.14 13.78
C VAL A 186 12.81 -21.06 14.84
N HIS A 187 12.45 -21.34 16.01
CA HIS A 187 12.37 -20.30 17.02
C HIS A 187 13.71 -20.02 17.64
N ALA A 188 13.84 -18.80 18.05
CA ALA A 188 14.96 -18.22 18.73
C ALA A 188 15.69 -19.09 19.73
N ALA A 189 15.09 -20.04 20.32
CA ALA A 189 15.72 -20.78 21.39
C ALA A 189 16.90 -21.68 21.02
N GLY A 190 17.18 -21.92 19.75
CA GLY A 190 18.32 -22.76 19.32
C GLY A 190 18.37 -24.11 20.00
N THR A 191 17.33 -24.47 20.72
CA THR A 191 17.07 -25.81 21.22
C THR A 191 16.01 -26.42 20.35
N ALA A 192 16.02 -27.72 20.22
CA ALA A 192 15.01 -28.46 19.44
C ALA A 192 13.56 -28.26 19.96
N THR A 193 13.40 -27.55 21.05
CA THR A 193 12.14 -27.16 21.62
C THR A 193 11.77 -25.80 21.06
N THR A 194 10.97 -25.81 20.13
CA THR A 194 10.26 -24.74 19.49
C THR A 194 9.32 -24.10 20.46
N LEU A 195 9.47 -22.81 20.65
CA LEU A 195 8.51 -22.01 21.39
C LEU A 195 7.26 -21.81 20.54
N CYS A 196 6.35 -22.75 20.60
CA CYS A 196 5.07 -22.63 19.94
C CYS A 196 3.96 -22.52 20.97
N PRO A 197 3.02 -21.58 20.82
CA PRO A 197 1.85 -21.60 21.66
C PRO A 197 1.14 -22.93 21.51
N SER A 198 0.94 -23.65 22.61
CA SER A 198 0.18 -24.88 22.58
C SER A 198 -1.31 -24.60 22.37
N VAL A 199 -1.93 -25.38 21.50
CA VAL A 199 -3.39 -25.37 21.32
C VAL A 199 -4.15 -25.81 22.57
N ASP A 200 -3.51 -26.60 23.41
CA ASP A 200 -4.15 -27.23 24.55
C ASP A 200 -4.10 -26.40 25.84
N GLY A 201 -3.52 -25.19 25.77
CA GLY A 201 -3.33 -24.34 26.93
C GLY A 201 -2.08 -24.70 27.74
N PRO A 202 -1.90 -24.07 28.91
CA PRO A 202 -0.74 -24.34 29.77
C PRO A 202 -0.79 -25.74 30.39
N ASP A 203 0.39 -26.24 30.73
CA ASP A 203 0.50 -27.41 31.58
C ASP A 203 0.03 -27.13 33.03
N ASP A 204 0.01 -28.18 33.87
CA ASP A 204 -0.45 -28.09 35.25
C ASP A 204 0.40 -27.11 36.11
N ASP A 205 1.61 -26.79 35.66
CA ASP A 205 2.51 -25.81 36.30
C ASP A 205 2.35 -24.39 35.72
N GLY A 206 1.47 -24.21 34.75
CA GLY A 206 1.15 -22.95 34.14
C GLY A 206 2.08 -22.46 33.07
N ASN A 207 2.96 -23.29 32.63
CA ASN A 207 3.77 -23.01 31.48
C ASN A 207 2.99 -23.42 30.24
N TYR A 208 2.98 -22.59 29.22
CA TYR A 208 2.54 -23.08 27.93
C TYR A 208 3.50 -24.18 27.49
N ALA A 209 2.98 -25.40 27.41
CA ALA A 209 3.71 -26.45 26.75
C ALA A 209 3.84 -26.07 25.29
N TYR A 210 5.05 -25.77 24.89
CA TYR A 210 5.36 -25.42 23.52
C TYR A 210 5.32 -26.68 22.67
N ALA A 211 4.16 -27.02 22.17
CA ALA A 211 3.99 -28.05 21.16
C ALA A 211 3.95 -27.41 19.76
N VAL A 212 4.42 -28.12 18.77
CA VAL A 212 4.34 -27.66 17.38
C VAL A 212 2.88 -27.44 17.01
N ASP A 213 2.50 -26.17 16.85
CA ASP A 213 1.18 -25.81 16.41
C ASP A 213 1.20 -25.52 14.91
N THR A 214 0.74 -26.49 14.13
CA THR A 214 0.70 -26.42 12.67
C THR A 214 -0.26 -25.38 12.10
N TRP A 215 -1.03 -24.69 12.95
CA TRP A 215 -1.86 -23.59 12.50
C TRP A 215 -1.03 -22.36 12.12
N PHE A 216 0.08 -22.12 12.80
CA PHE A 216 0.96 -21.01 12.49
C PHE A 216 1.92 -21.35 11.35
N SER A 217 2.12 -20.43 10.44
CA SER A 217 3.17 -20.52 9.42
C SER A 217 4.53 -20.17 10.01
N ALA A 218 5.54 -20.96 9.73
CA ALA A 218 6.91 -20.66 10.14
C ALA A 218 7.43 -19.41 9.41
N THR A 219 8.18 -18.57 10.13
CA THR A 219 8.85 -17.39 9.60
C THR A 219 10.26 -17.29 10.16
N ASP A 220 11.14 -16.65 9.44
CA ASP A 220 12.52 -16.31 9.83
C ASP A 220 12.72 -14.83 10.12
N TYR A 221 11.61 -14.10 10.35
CA TYR A 221 11.57 -12.69 10.65
C TYR A 221 10.56 -12.39 11.77
N ILE A 222 10.68 -11.20 12.38
CA ILE A 222 9.71 -10.64 13.31
C ILE A 222 8.81 -9.62 12.62
N GLY A 223 7.64 -9.34 13.20
CA GLY A 223 6.67 -8.43 12.62
C GLY A 223 5.72 -9.09 11.62
N ALA A 224 4.78 -8.31 11.13
CA ALA A 224 3.75 -8.76 10.20
C ALA A 224 4.25 -8.96 8.77
N PHE A 225 5.37 -8.36 8.43
CA PHE A 225 5.93 -8.36 7.08
C PHE A 225 7.37 -8.86 7.09
N SER A 226 7.74 -9.61 6.06
CA SER A 226 9.14 -9.94 5.83
C SER A 226 9.93 -8.68 5.40
N PRO A 227 11.22 -8.60 5.73
CA PRO A 227 12.06 -7.51 5.26
C PRO A 227 12.00 -7.36 3.74
N GLY A 228 11.89 -6.10 3.28
CA GLY A 228 11.74 -5.78 1.86
C GLY A 228 10.33 -5.92 1.30
N SER A 229 9.33 -6.20 2.15
CA SER A 229 7.92 -6.14 1.75
C SER A 229 7.51 -4.70 1.42
N ASP A 230 6.68 -4.55 0.42
CA ASP A 230 6.13 -3.27 -0.03
C ASP A 230 4.63 -3.39 -0.39
N THR A 231 4.08 -2.33 -0.97
CA THR A 231 2.69 -2.28 -1.40
C THR A 231 2.33 -3.31 -2.46
N GLU A 232 3.30 -3.85 -3.19
CA GLU A 232 3.08 -4.78 -4.31
C GLU A 232 3.42 -6.22 -3.95
N ASN A 233 4.47 -6.40 -3.12
CA ASN A 233 5.08 -7.70 -2.84
C ASN A 233 4.80 -8.22 -1.43
N SER A 234 3.69 -7.81 -0.81
CA SER A 234 3.30 -8.30 0.51
C SER A 234 1.93 -8.97 0.50
N TRP A 235 1.63 -9.72 1.55
CA TRP A 235 0.30 -10.29 1.74
C TRP A 235 -0.80 -9.21 1.90
N ALA A 236 -0.41 -7.98 2.23
CA ALA A 236 -1.33 -6.84 2.37
C ALA A 236 -1.65 -6.16 1.04
N SER A 237 -0.97 -6.54 -0.04
CA SER A 237 -1.12 -5.92 -1.35
C SER A 237 -2.55 -6.06 -1.89
N GLY A 238 -3.06 -4.97 -2.43
CA GLY A 238 -4.31 -4.93 -3.18
C GLY A 238 -5.61 -4.94 -2.37
N TRP A 239 -5.57 -5.15 -1.03
CA TRP A 239 -6.78 -5.18 -0.20
C TRP A 239 -6.71 -4.34 1.08
N THR A 240 -5.52 -3.88 1.48
CA THR A 240 -5.35 -3.00 2.64
C THR A 240 -5.23 -1.53 2.23
N ILE A 241 -5.52 -0.62 3.15
CA ILE A 241 -5.44 0.83 2.95
C ILE A 241 -4.49 1.42 3.98
N GLY A 242 -3.50 2.23 3.53
CA GLY A 242 -2.63 3.01 4.41
C GLY A 242 -1.61 2.20 5.22
N VAL A 243 -1.42 0.91 4.94
CA VAL A 243 -0.43 0.07 5.61
C VAL A 243 0.97 0.55 5.25
N PHE A 244 1.28 0.63 3.97
CA PHE A 244 2.53 1.21 3.50
C PHE A 244 2.31 2.68 3.13
N GLU A 245 3.37 3.47 3.22
CA GLU A 245 3.33 4.84 2.71
C GLU A 245 3.24 4.81 1.19
N ALA A 246 2.38 5.67 0.63
CA ALA A 246 2.30 5.83 -0.81
C ALA A 246 3.66 6.35 -1.34
N PRO A 247 4.13 5.84 -2.49
CA PRO A 247 5.35 6.33 -3.10
C PRO A 247 5.33 7.85 -3.28
N GLU A 248 6.51 8.46 -3.29
CA GLU A 248 6.60 9.87 -3.65
C GLU A 248 6.17 10.08 -5.10
N CYS A 249 5.59 11.24 -5.37
CA CYS A 249 5.25 11.60 -6.74
C CYS A 249 6.50 11.68 -7.60
N PRO A 250 6.55 11.01 -8.77
CA PRO A 250 7.70 11.04 -9.65
C PRO A 250 8.10 12.46 -10.06
N GLU A 251 9.39 12.68 -10.28
CA GLU A 251 9.89 13.95 -10.81
C GLU A 251 9.18 14.31 -12.13
N GLY A 252 8.70 15.53 -12.24
CA GLY A 252 7.88 15.97 -13.38
C GLY A 252 6.37 15.90 -13.11
N THR A 253 5.96 15.43 -11.93
CA THR A 253 4.59 15.51 -11.43
C THR A 253 4.51 16.33 -10.14
N LEU A 254 3.32 16.76 -9.74
CA LEU A 254 3.12 17.52 -8.51
C LEU A 254 2.10 16.81 -7.61
N GLU A 255 2.47 16.57 -6.36
CA GLU A 255 1.50 16.09 -5.36
C GLU A 255 0.41 17.15 -5.16
N SER A 256 -0.85 16.78 -5.36
CA SER A 256 -1.99 17.70 -5.29
C SER A 256 -2.93 17.42 -4.13
N GLU A 257 -3.19 16.16 -3.83
CA GLU A 257 -4.07 15.71 -2.74
C GLU A 257 -3.78 14.25 -2.37
N VAL A 258 -4.46 13.78 -1.32
CA VAL A 258 -4.55 12.34 -0.99
C VAL A 258 -5.99 11.91 -1.20
N MET A 259 -6.20 10.86 -2.02
CA MET A 259 -7.51 10.31 -2.34
C MET A 259 -7.52 8.80 -2.06
N LEU A 260 -8.45 8.34 -1.23
CA LEU A 260 -8.57 6.93 -0.83
C LEU A 260 -7.25 6.32 -0.32
N GLY A 261 -6.47 7.12 0.43
CA GLY A 261 -5.21 6.67 1.02
C GLY A 261 -4.00 6.64 0.07
N LYS A 262 -4.15 7.09 -1.17
CA LYS A 262 -3.07 7.24 -2.15
C LYS A 262 -2.79 8.70 -2.46
N LYS A 263 -1.53 9.03 -2.72
CA LYS A 263 -1.18 10.37 -3.23
C LYS A 263 -1.75 10.54 -4.64
N VAL A 264 -2.19 11.74 -4.95
CA VAL A 264 -2.56 12.14 -6.31
C VAL A 264 -1.45 13.00 -6.88
N CYS A 265 -0.81 12.49 -7.93
CA CYS A 265 0.28 13.15 -8.64
C CYS A 265 -0.26 13.76 -9.93
N SER A 266 -0.31 15.08 -10.02
CA SER A 266 -0.86 15.81 -11.17
C SER A 266 0.18 15.97 -12.27
N LEU A 267 -0.26 15.71 -13.50
CA LEU A 267 0.47 16.00 -14.75
C LEU A 267 -0.21 17.14 -15.48
N SER A 268 0.56 18.06 -16.03
CA SER A 268 0.03 19.17 -16.84
C SER A 268 1.00 19.56 -17.96
N GLY A 269 0.47 20.05 -19.06
CA GLY A 269 1.25 20.57 -20.17
C GLY A 269 2.11 19.51 -20.87
N ALA A 270 3.36 19.85 -21.25
CA ALA A 270 4.23 18.96 -22.02
C ALA A 270 5.24 18.24 -21.14
N VAL A 271 5.22 16.92 -21.15
CA VAL A 271 6.23 16.02 -20.59
C VAL A 271 7.38 15.93 -21.60
N THR A 272 8.46 16.67 -21.37
CA THR A 272 9.58 16.80 -22.33
C THR A 272 10.81 15.98 -21.95
N SER A 273 10.71 15.14 -20.94
CA SER A 273 11.70 14.15 -20.51
C SER A 273 11.02 12.82 -20.28
N ASN A 274 11.79 11.74 -20.27
CA ASN A 274 11.23 10.43 -19.93
C ASN A 274 10.66 10.44 -18.51
N LEU A 275 9.47 9.89 -18.37
CA LEU A 275 8.72 9.86 -17.11
C LEU A 275 8.18 8.45 -16.88
N THR A 276 8.33 7.95 -15.65
CA THR A 276 7.71 6.69 -15.20
C THR A 276 6.64 6.99 -14.16
N LEU A 277 5.43 6.53 -14.41
CA LEU A 277 4.34 6.54 -13.44
C LEU A 277 4.39 5.24 -12.65
N VAL A 278 4.72 5.35 -11.37
CA VAL A 278 4.89 4.19 -10.47
C VAL A 278 3.56 3.78 -9.84
N ALA A 279 3.40 2.49 -9.57
CA ALA A 279 2.22 1.98 -8.88
C ALA A 279 2.11 2.54 -7.45
N GLY A 280 0.91 2.45 -6.86
CA GLY A 280 0.64 2.95 -5.50
C GLY A 280 0.11 4.38 -5.43
N ASN A 281 0.24 5.18 -6.47
CA ASN A 281 -0.32 6.53 -6.60
C ASN A 281 -1.50 6.56 -7.59
N TYR A 282 -2.31 7.62 -7.52
CA TYR A 282 -3.19 8.04 -8.60
C TYR A 282 -2.51 9.15 -9.41
N TYR A 283 -2.78 9.19 -10.71
CA TYR A 283 -2.24 10.23 -11.59
C TYR A 283 -3.37 11.03 -12.22
N LYS A 284 -3.40 12.33 -11.93
CA LYS A 284 -4.39 13.24 -12.44
C LYS A 284 -3.87 13.95 -13.69
N LEU A 285 -4.66 13.97 -14.74
CA LEU A 285 -4.46 14.84 -15.87
C LEU A 285 -5.10 16.22 -15.57
N ASP A 286 -4.33 17.27 -15.70
CA ASP A 286 -4.78 18.65 -15.52
C ASP A 286 -4.72 19.37 -16.87
N GLY A 287 -5.85 19.35 -17.59
CA GLY A 287 -5.97 19.75 -18.98
C GLY A 287 -5.28 18.77 -19.93
N LYS A 288 -4.85 19.27 -21.08
CA LYS A 288 -4.08 18.51 -22.07
C LYS A 288 -2.69 18.18 -21.54
N VAL A 289 -2.36 16.90 -21.43
CA VAL A 289 -1.03 16.40 -21.14
C VAL A 289 -0.41 15.82 -22.40
N ALA A 290 0.70 16.39 -22.88
CA ALA A 290 1.38 15.97 -24.10
C ALA A 290 2.71 15.29 -23.77
N VAL A 291 2.89 14.04 -24.19
CA VAL A 291 4.16 13.33 -24.11
C VAL A 291 5.03 13.76 -25.29
N GLY A 292 6.10 14.49 -24.98
CA GLY A 292 7.00 15.11 -25.96
C GLY A 292 6.44 16.36 -26.62
N LYS A 293 7.09 16.76 -27.71
CA LYS A 293 6.67 17.82 -28.65
C LYS A 293 6.81 17.28 -30.04
N ASP A 294 5.83 17.58 -30.89
CA ASP A 294 5.74 17.09 -32.27
C ASP A 294 7.08 17.13 -33.03
N MET A 295 7.60 15.96 -33.37
CA MET A 295 8.84 15.78 -34.11
C MET A 295 8.67 15.93 -35.63
N GLY A 296 7.45 16.19 -36.11
CA GLY A 296 7.15 16.32 -37.53
C GLY A 296 7.00 15.00 -38.26
N ALA A 297 6.79 15.07 -39.58
CA ALA A 297 6.49 13.93 -40.41
C ALA A 297 7.63 12.91 -40.55
N ASP A 298 8.87 13.36 -40.42
CA ASP A 298 10.10 12.59 -40.61
C ASP A 298 11.00 12.51 -39.37
N GLY A 299 10.55 13.04 -38.22
CA GLY A 299 11.31 13.06 -36.98
C GLY A 299 12.33 14.19 -36.87
N THR A 300 12.35 15.18 -37.80
CA THR A 300 13.40 16.21 -37.84
C THR A 300 12.94 17.64 -37.56
N LYS A 301 11.66 17.82 -37.15
CA LYS A 301 11.08 19.13 -36.91
C LYS A 301 11.85 19.94 -35.84
N SER A 302 12.23 21.15 -36.20
CA SER A 302 12.92 22.06 -35.27
C SER A 302 11.99 22.37 -34.06
N GLY A 303 12.55 22.25 -32.85
CA GLY A 303 11.82 22.44 -31.59
C GLY A 303 10.96 21.22 -31.18
N GLY A 304 10.98 20.14 -31.96
CA GLY A 304 10.44 18.85 -31.55
C GLY A 304 11.24 18.23 -30.41
N VAL A 305 10.59 17.48 -29.56
CA VAL A 305 11.20 16.78 -28.41
C VAL A 305 10.59 15.40 -28.32
N SER A 306 11.42 14.37 -28.39
CA SER A 306 10.99 13.00 -28.09
C SER A 306 11.01 12.76 -26.58
N ALA A 307 9.98 12.11 -26.06
CA ALA A 307 9.90 11.65 -24.69
C ALA A 307 9.17 10.31 -24.61
N THR A 308 9.47 9.55 -23.56
CA THR A 308 8.82 8.27 -23.28
C THR A 308 8.05 8.36 -21.97
N LEU A 309 6.76 8.02 -22.00
CA LEU A 309 5.94 7.80 -20.83
C LEU A 309 5.84 6.31 -20.55
N THR A 310 6.43 5.86 -19.44
CA THR A 310 6.29 4.49 -18.95
C THR A 310 5.26 4.45 -17.84
N ILE A 311 4.34 3.49 -17.90
CA ILE A 311 3.27 3.32 -16.93
C ILE A 311 3.35 1.91 -16.38
N GLU A 312 3.61 1.79 -15.07
CA GLU A 312 3.72 0.50 -14.40
C GLU A 312 2.36 -0.23 -14.29
N PRO A 313 2.39 -1.57 -14.15
CA PRO A 313 1.17 -2.35 -13.89
C PRO A 313 0.42 -1.84 -12.65
N GLY A 314 -0.91 -1.77 -12.72
CA GLY A 314 -1.78 -1.34 -11.62
C GLY A 314 -1.93 0.17 -11.45
N VAL A 315 -1.26 0.98 -12.25
CA VAL A 315 -1.41 2.44 -12.24
C VAL A 315 -2.80 2.84 -12.71
N THR A 316 -3.37 3.84 -12.03
CA THR A 316 -4.62 4.50 -12.45
C THR A 316 -4.36 5.96 -12.79
N ILE A 317 -4.73 6.36 -14.01
CA ILE A 317 -4.71 7.72 -14.52
C ILE A 317 -6.14 8.21 -14.63
N PHE A 318 -6.41 9.46 -14.27
CA PHE A 318 -7.76 10.00 -14.36
C PHE A 318 -7.80 11.47 -14.78
N GLY A 319 -8.92 11.86 -15.41
CA GLY A 319 -9.32 13.23 -15.63
C GLY A 319 -10.51 13.62 -14.75
N GLU A 320 -10.70 14.92 -14.55
CA GLU A 320 -11.83 15.51 -13.82
C GLU A 320 -12.83 16.21 -14.74
N SER A 321 -12.41 16.46 -15.98
CA SER A 321 -13.21 17.16 -16.99
C SER A 321 -12.94 16.62 -18.40
N GLY A 322 -13.82 16.95 -19.34
CA GLY A 322 -13.66 16.59 -20.73
C GLY A 322 -12.43 17.17 -21.42
N ASN A 323 -11.84 18.22 -20.87
CA ASN A 323 -10.62 18.83 -21.40
C ASN A 323 -9.34 18.15 -20.88
N ASP A 324 -9.46 17.19 -19.97
CA ASP A 324 -8.35 16.42 -19.45
C ASP A 324 -8.11 15.21 -20.33
N TYR A 325 -7.03 15.19 -21.06
CA TYR A 325 -6.68 14.08 -21.95
C TYR A 325 -5.18 13.92 -22.10
N LEU A 326 -4.77 12.71 -22.44
CA LEU A 326 -3.37 12.36 -22.67
C LEU A 326 -3.10 12.23 -24.17
N VAL A 327 -2.09 12.95 -24.67
CA VAL A 327 -1.67 12.83 -26.05
C VAL A 327 -0.19 12.48 -26.14
N VAL A 328 0.12 11.41 -26.88
CA VAL A 328 1.48 11.04 -27.27
C VAL A 328 1.79 11.69 -28.60
N MET A 329 2.75 12.61 -28.60
CA MET A 329 3.11 13.36 -29.79
C MET A 329 3.97 12.54 -30.75
N ARG A 330 3.94 12.85 -32.04
CA ARG A 330 4.76 12.17 -33.05
C ARG A 330 6.23 12.11 -32.66
N GLY A 331 6.83 10.93 -32.77
CA GLY A 331 8.22 10.66 -32.41
C GLY A 331 8.46 10.53 -30.89
N SER A 332 7.37 10.36 -30.13
CA SER A 332 7.41 10.03 -28.69
C SER A 332 6.70 8.70 -28.45
N ASP A 333 6.94 8.07 -27.30
CA ASP A 333 6.47 6.73 -26.97
C ASP A 333 5.64 6.69 -25.70
N ILE A 334 4.68 5.75 -25.65
CA ILE A 334 4.02 5.30 -24.43
C ILE A 334 4.26 3.82 -24.22
N HIS A 335 4.76 3.43 -23.05
CA HIS A 335 4.88 2.05 -22.62
C HIS A 335 3.93 1.80 -21.45
N ALA A 336 2.69 1.44 -21.78
CA ALA A 336 1.64 1.11 -20.82
C ALA A 336 1.43 -0.41 -20.84
N VAL A 337 2.26 -1.14 -20.10
CA VAL A 337 2.26 -2.60 -20.07
C VAL A 337 1.83 -3.11 -18.71
N GLY A 338 0.52 -3.29 -18.53
CA GLY A 338 -0.07 -3.90 -17.36
C GLY A 338 -0.02 -5.44 -17.38
N THR A 339 -0.73 -6.05 -16.45
CA THR A 339 -0.93 -7.50 -16.36
C THR A 339 -2.42 -7.80 -16.15
N SER A 340 -2.82 -9.06 -16.29
CA SER A 340 -4.21 -9.46 -16.02
C SER A 340 -4.61 -9.28 -14.56
N SER A 341 -3.67 -9.33 -13.62
CA SER A 341 -3.89 -9.10 -12.18
C SER A 341 -3.68 -7.64 -11.76
N ALA A 342 -2.95 -6.86 -12.55
CA ALA A 342 -2.66 -5.45 -12.31
C ALA A 342 -2.80 -4.65 -13.63
N PRO A 343 -4.04 -4.49 -14.17
CA PRO A 343 -4.25 -3.72 -15.38
C PRO A 343 -3.99 -2.24 -15.14
N ILE A 344 -3.58 -1.53 -16.19
CA ILE A 344 -3.53 -0.07 -16.18
C ILE A 344 -4.93 0.47 -16.46
N ILE A 345 -5.39 1.42 -15.67
CA ILE A 345 -6.72 2.00 -15.77
C ILE A 345 -6.61 3.49 -16.11
N MET A 346 -7.34 3.91 -17.14
CA MET A 346 -7.49 5.31 -17.51
C MET A 346 -8.98 5.66 -17.45
N THR A 347 -9.37 6.59 -16.59
CA THR A 347 -10.79 6.81 -16.24
C THR A 347 -11.09 8.25 -15.82
N GLY A 348 -12.33 8.52 -15.37
CA GLY A 348 -12.72 9.77 -14.71
C GLY A 348 -12.67 9.66 -13.19
N ARG A 349 -12.52 10.79 -12.49
CA ARG A 349 -12.49 10.85 -11.02
C ARG A 349 -13.71 10.19 -10.36
N GLN A 350 -14.90 10.36 -10.92
CA GLN A 350 -16.14 9.79 -10.38
C GLN A 350 -16.11 8.26 -10.32
N ASP A 351 -15.42 7.63 -11.26
CA ASP A 351 -15.27 6.17 -11.25
C ASP A 351 -14.41 5.70 -10.07
N ILE A 352 -13.31 6.39 -9.78
CA ILE A 352 -12.44 6.08 -8.63
C ILE A 352 -13.21 6.23 -7.32
N LEU A 353 -14.10 7.22 -7.24
CA LEU A 353 -14.93 7.47 -6.05
C LEU A 353 -16.16 6.55 -5.94
N GLY A 354 -16.37 5.68 -6.93
CA GLY A 354 -17.55 4.80 -6.97
C GLY A 354 -18.87 5.52 -7.30
N GLU A 355 -18.79 6.71 -7.90
CA GLU A 355 -19.94 7.55 -8.26
C GLU A 355 -20.38 7.36 -9.72
N ALA A 356 -19.57 6.68 -10.53
CA ALA A 356 -19.89 6.42 -11.92
C ALA A 356 -20.90 5.25 -12.05
N ASP A 357 -21.96 5.49 -12.82
CA ASP A 357 -22.91 4.43 -13.20
C ASP A 357 -22.33 3.63 -14.38
N ILE A 358 -22.13 2.34 -14.18
CA ILE A 358 -21.53 1.42 -15.15
C ILE A 358 -22.32 1.32 -16.48
N ILE A 359 -23.57 1.77 -16.51
CA ILE A 359 -24.41 1.72 -17.70
C ILE A 359 -24.54 3.09 -18.37
N ASN A 360 -24.67 4.16 -17.57
CA ASN A 360 -25.10 5.46 -18.08
C ASN A 360 -23.99 6.52 -18.09
N THR A 361 -22.94 6.38 -17.26
CA THR A 361 -21.86 7.37 -17.19
C THR A 361 -20.97 7.30 -18.42
N ARG A 362 -20.67 8.48 -19.02
CA ARG A 362 -19.83 8.63 -20.24
C ARG A 362 -19.21 10.02 -20.24
N GLY A 363 -18.16 10.22 -21.03
CA GLY A 363 -17.58 11.55 -21.29
C GLY A 363 -17.07 12.27 -20.05
N LEU A 364 -16.57 11.53 -19.06
CA LEU A 364 -16.02 12.13 -17.83
C LEU A 364 -14.69 12.85 -18.06
N TRP A 365 -13.96 12.43 -19.09
CA TRP A 365 -12.67 12.95 -19.49
C TRP A 365 -12.47 12.78 -20.99
N GLY A 366 -11.39 13.37 -21.55
CA GLY A 366 -11.21 13.37 -23.00
C GLY A 366 -10.85 12.02 -23.58
N GLY A 367 -9.80 11.40 -23.09
CA GLY A 367 -9.33 10.12 -23.61
C GLY A 367 -7.83 10.06 -23.87
N LEU A 368 -7.40 9.01 -24.59
CA LEU A 368 -6.02 8.77 -24.98
C LEU A 368 -5.84 8.99 -26.49
N VAL A 369 -4.93 9.87 -26.86
CA VAL A 369 -4.57 10.14 -28.25
C VAL A 369 -3.12 9.71 -28.49
N ILE A 370 -2.87 8.89 -29.52
CA ILE A 370 -1.52 8.46 -29.91
C ILE A 370 -1.28 8.86 -31.35
N LEU A 371 -0.30 9.72 -31.55
CA LEU A 371 0.04 10.30 -32.85
C LEU A 371 1.35 9.70 -33.34
N GLY A 372 1.30 9.13 -34.56
CA GLY A 372 2.48 8.55 -35.18
C GLY A 372 2.86 9.28 -36.46
N GLN A 373 3.99 8.88 -37.01
CA GLN A 373 4.62 9.42 -38.23
C GLN A 373 4.37 8.53 -39.46
N SER A 374 3.45 7.57 -39.38
CA SER A 374 3.11 6.71 -40.51
C SER A 374 2.19 7.44 -41.47
N PRO A 375 2.33 7.19 -42.79
CA PRO A 375 1.44 7.77 -43.79
C PRO A 375 -0.03 7.45 -43.52
N ILE A 376 -0.90 8.46 -43.65
CA ILE A 376 -2.35 8.32 -43.51
C ILE A 376 -3.07 8.36 -44.86
N ASN A 377 -4.35 8.05 -44.88
CA ASN A 377 -5.15 8.02 -46.11
C ASN A 377 -5.71 9.42 -46.50
N LYS A 378 -5.67 10.41 -45.61
CA LYS A 378 -6.10 11.80 -45.88
C LYS A 378 -4.91 12.74 -45.70
N CYS A 379 -4.73 13.65 -46.63
CA CYS A 379 -3.60 14.58 -46.73
C CYS A 379 -4.11 16.02 -46.72
N SER A 380 -4.38 16.59 -45.53
CA SER A 380 -4.93 17.95 -45.40
C SER A 380 -3.87 19.03 -45.48
N PHE A 381 -2.63 18.74 -45.14
CA PHE A 381 -1.53 19.71 -45.09
C PHE A 381 -0.54 19.63 -46.25
N SER A 382 -0.70 18.69 -47.12
CA SER A 382 0.13 18.56 -48.32
C SER A 382 -0.28 19.60 -49.37
N THR A 383 0.68 20.29 -49.94
CA THR A 383 0.46 21.25 -51.03
C THR A 383 -0.03 20.61 -52.34
N ALA A 384 0.12 19.31 -52.46
CA ALA A 384 -0.32 18.54 -53.59
C ALA A 384 -1.68 17.85 -53.37
N GLY A 385 -2.27 18.05 -52.28
CA GLY A 385 -3.60 17.85 -51.70
C GLY A 385 -4.64 16.97 -52.29
N SER A 386 -4.41 16.17 -53.30
CA SER A 386 -5.40 15.23 -53.73
C SER A 386 -4.80 13.83 -53.89
N ALA A 387 -5.43 12.86 -53.25
CA ALA A 387 -5.27 11.49 -53.62
C ALA A 387 -5.57 11.39 -55.12
N THR A 388 -4.56 11.17 -55.95
CA THR A 388 -4.79 10.86 -57.34
C THR A 388 -5.60 9.56 -57.40
N SER A 389 -6.41 9.40 -58.43
CA SER A 389 -7.22 8.20 -58.68
C SER A 389 -6.41 6.90 -58.79
N ALA A 390 -5.11 6.96 -58.70
CA ALA A 390 -4.18 5.83 -58.73
C ALA A 390 -3.68 5.40 -57.35
N GLY A 391 -4.19 5.96 -56.23
CA GLY A 391 -3.75 5.62 -54.89
C GLY A 391 -2.35 6.10 -54.54
N THR A 392 -1.74 6.96 -55.36
CA THR A 392 -0.42 7.54 -55.07
C THR A 392 -0.55 8.62 -54.02
N ARG A 393 0.06 8.39 -52.87
CA ARG A 393 0.12 9.37 -51.80
C ARG A 393 1.13 10.43 -52.13
N VAL A 394 0.78 11.68 -51.81
CA VAL A 394 1.73 12.79 -51.85
C VAL A 394 2.26 13.00 -50.45
N SER A 395 3.57 12.87 -50.31
CA SER A 395 4.29 13.01 -49.04
C SER A 395 4.70 14.46 -48.82
N PRO A 396 4.70 14.95 -47.56
CA PRO A 396 4.17 14.32 -46.37
C PRO A 396 2.62 14.36 -46.35
N CYS A 397 1.99 13.27 -45.87
CA CYS A 397 0.56 13.23 -45.69
C CYS A 397 0.21 13.40 -44.20
N GLU A 398 -0.27 14.56 -43.85
CA GLU A 398 -0.53 15.00 -42.49
C GLU A 398 -1.94 15.56 -42.38
N LYS A 399 -2.54 15.37 -41.22
CA LYS A 399 -3.85 15.93 -40.86
C LYS A 399 -3.90 16.27 -39.37
N GLU A 400 -4.63 17.32 -39.05
CA GLU A 400 -5.02 17.61 -37.68
C GLU A 400 -5.96 16.52 -37.16
N VAL A 401 -5.73 16.09 -35.90
CA VAL A 401 -6.58 15.11 -35.25
C VAL A 401 -7.84 15.77 -34.69
N GLU A 402 -8.95 15.07 -34.77
CA GLU A 402 -10.22 15.53 -34.24
C GLU A 402 -10.18 15.65 -32.70
N GLY A 403 -10.88 16.60 -32.12
CA GLY A 403 -10.95 16.81 -30.69
C GLY A 403 -9.70 17.43 -30.05
N SER A 404 -8.55 17.45 -30.73
CA SER A 404 -7.29 17.95 -30.20
C SER A 404 -6.65 18.99 -31.11
N ALA A 405 -7.13 20.24 -30.99
CA ALA A 405 -6.73 21.33 -31.87
C ALA A 405 -5.20 21.57 -31.88
N GLY A 406 -4.65 21.67 -33.09
CA GLY A 406 -3.23 21.91 -33.33
C GLY A 406 -2.35 20.65 -33.27
N ASP A 407 -2.89 19.49 -32.96
CA ASP A 407 -2.15 18.24 -32.98
C ASP A 407 -2.23 17.55 -34.34
N ILE A 408 -1.08 17.20 -34.87
CA ILE A 408 -0.94 16.69 -36.24
C ILE A 408 -0.59 15.20 -36.20
N MET A 409 -1.28 14.41 -36.98
CA MET A 409 -1.02 12.98 -37.23
C MET A 409 -0.50 12.72 -38.62
N GLY A 410 0.22 11.61 -38.78
CA GLY A 410 0.72 11.16 -40.07
C GLY A 410 2.15 11.64 -40.36
N GLY A 411 2.73 11.14 -41.40
CA GLY A 411 4.09 11.41 -41.81
C GLY A 411 4.61 10.48 -42.90
N GLU A 412 5.91 10.21 -42.86
CA GLU A 412 6.64 9.47 -43.92
C GLU A 412 7.24 8.14 -43.42
N LEU A 413 7.04 7.79 -42.12
CA LEU A 413 7.68 6.65 -41.51
C LEU A 413 6.68 5.48 -41.26
N PRO A 414 6.46 4.58 -42.23
CA PRO A 414 5.47 3.51 -42.07
C PRO A 414 5.81 2.50 -40.96
N ASN A 415 7.09 2.41 -40.59
CA ASN A 415 7.58 1.55 -39.52
C ASN A 415 7.74 2.28 -38.19
N ASP A 416 7.17 3.48 -38.06
CA ASP A 416 7.12 4.24 -36.84
C ASP A 416 6.59 3.39 -35.68
N SER A 417 7.09 3.66 -34.48
CA SER A 417 6.59 3.10 -33.24
C SER A 417 6.21 4.24 -32.31
N SER A 418 5.03 4.17 -31.75
CA SER A 418 4.57 5.03 -30.65
C SER A 418 4.53 4.28 -29.32
N GLY A 419 5.19 3.11 -29.24
CA GLY A 419 5.34 2.31 -28.03
C GLY A 419 4.44 1.09 -27.92
N SER A 420 3.93 0.80 -26.75
CA SER A 420 3.14 -0.40 -26.47
C SER A 420 2.03 -0.19 -25.46
N LEU A 421 0.87 -0.79 -25.73
CA LEU A 421 -0.28 -0.85 -24.84
C LEU A 421 -0.64 -2.31 -24.59
N LYS A 422 -0.68 -2.76 -23.34
CA LYS A 422 -1.08 -4.12 -22.99
C LYS A 422 -1.77 -4.14 -21.62
N TYR A 423 -2.89 -4.86 -21.54
CA TYR A 423 -3.77 -4.86 -20.36
C TYR A 423 -4.11 -3.44 -19.88
N VAL A 424 -4.56 -2.61 -20.82
CA VAL A 424 -5.00 -1.25 -20.56
C VAL A 424 -6.52 -1.18 -20.70
N ARG A 425 -7.17 -0.55 -19.75
CA ARG A 425 -8.60 -0.29 -19.76
C ARG A 425 -8.84 1.22 -19.80
N VAL A 426 -9.48 1.70 -20.85
CA VAL A 426 -9.94 3.10 -20.99
C VAL A 426 -11.44 3.13 -20.82
N GLN A 427 -11.92 3.93 -19.89
CA GLN A 427 -13.34 3.93 -19.55
C GLN A 427 -13.87 5.34 -19.26
N TYR A 428 -15.15 5.55 -19.61
CA TYR A 428 -15.90 6.80 -19.44
C TYR A 428 -15.29 8.03 -20.12
N ALA A 429 -14.50 7.82 -21.18
CA ALA A 429 -13.87 8.86 -21.96
C ALA A 429 -14.76 9.35 -23.15
N GLY A 430 -14.17 10.01 -24.13
CA GLY A 430 -14.84 10.41 -25.37
C GLY A 430 -15.65 11.69 -25.22
N TYR A 431 -15.13 12.70 -24.55
CA TYR A 431 -15.82 13.96 -24.33
C TYR A 431 -15.99 14.74 -25.63
N GLU A 432 -17.22 15.20 -25.90
CA GLU A 432 -17.52 16.08 -27.03
C GLU A 432 -17.08 17.52 -26.71
N VAL A 433 -15.98 17.95 -27.32
CA VAL A 433 -15.40 19.30 -27.12
C VAL A 433 -16.31 20.38 -27.70
N PHE A 434 -16.84 20.13 -28.90
CA PHE A 434 -17.89 20.92 -29.57
C PHE A 434 -18.80 19.96 -30.34
N PRO A 435 -20.04 20.35 -30.66
CA PRO A 435 -20.93 19.50 -31.47
C PRO A 435 -20.27 19.00 -32.76
N GLY A 436 -20.09 17.68 -32.86
CA GLY A 436 -19.42 17.03 -33.98
C GLY A 436 -17.90 17.19 -34.01
N ASN A 437 -17.28 17.42 -32.85
CA ASN A 437 -15.82 17.45 -32.69
C ASN A 437 -15.47 16.90 -31.31
N GLU A 438 -15.37 15.62 -31.21
CA GLU A 438 -15.19 14.81 -30.00
C GLU A 438 -13.80 14.21 -29.90
N LEU A 439 -13.41 13.90 -28.68
CA LEU A 439 -12.30 13.01 -28.37
C LEU A 439 -12.87 11.58 -28.26
N ASN A 440 -12.14 10.61 -28.76
CA ASN A 440 -12.50 9.20 -28.64
C ASN A 440 -11.92 8.60 -27.35
N GLY A 441 -12.37 7.41 -26.98
CA GLY A 441 -11.74 6.66 -25.89
C GLY A 441 -10.25 6.45 -26.13
N ILE A 442 -9.90 5.93 -27.33
CA ILE A 442 -8.52 5.84 -27.80
C ILE A 442 -8.47 6.25 -29.29
N THR A 443 -7.65 7.24 -29.60
CA THR A 443 -7.37 7.66 -30.98
C THR A 443 -5.99 7.20 -31.41
N PHE A 444 -5.89 6.43 -32.50
CA PHE A 444 -4.64 6.09 -33.17
C PHE A 444 -4.50 6.90 -34.47
N GLY A 445 -3.76 8.00 -34.38
CA GLY A 445 -3.58 8.93 -35.52
C GLY A 445 -2.24 8.73 -36.22
N GLY A 446 -2.25 8.06 -37.39
CA GLY A 446 -1.03 7.86 -38.18
C GLY A 446 0.04 7.00 -37.50
N VAL A 447 -0.37 6.11 -36.63
CA VAL A 447 0.52 5.21 -35.90
C VAL A 447 1.11 4.15 -36.82
N GLY A 448 2.41 3.90 -36.74
CA GLY A 448 3.12 2.96 -37.57
C GLY A 448 3.09 1.51 -37.04
N ASN A 449 3.58 0.60 -37.91
CA ASN A 449 3.51 -0.85 -37.64
C ASN A 449 4.46 -1.35 -36.52
N GLY A 450 5.33 -0.49 -36.01
CA GLY A 450 6.17 -0.78 -34.85
C GLY A 450 5.45 -0.69 -33.50
N THR A 451 4.24 -0.09 -33.48
CA THR A 451 3.45 0.06 -32.28
C THR A 451 2.71 -1.24 -31.94
N VAL A 452 2.75 -1.64 -30.67
CA VAL A 452 2.12 -2.88 -30.19
C VAL A 452 0.89 -2.56 -29.36
N VAL A 453 -0.25 -3.17 -29.71
CA VAL A 453 -1.52 -3.02 -28.98
C VAL A 453 -2.12 -4.40 -28.73
N ASP A 454 -2.28 -4.78 -27.44
CA ASP A 454 -2.73 -6.11 -27.05
C ASP A 454 -3.52 -6.06 -25.74
N TYR A 455 -4.58 -6.85 -25.60
CA TYR A 455 -5.45 -6.92 -24.40
C TYR A 455 -5.97 -5.55 -23.94
N ILE A 456 -6.69 -4.86 -24.82
CA ILE A 456 -7.28 -3.53 -24.56
C ILE A 456 -8.78 -3.66 -24.30
N GLN A 457 -9.28 -2.91 -23.33
CA GLN A 457 -10.70 -2.70 -23.14
C GLN A 457 -11.03 -1.20 -23.23
N VAL A 458 -12.01 -0.87 -24.04
CA VAL A 458 -12.65 0.44 -24.08
C VAL A 458 -14.07 0.27 -23.56
N HIS A 459 -14.47 1.07 -22.55
CA HIS A 459 -15.73 0.85 -21.84
C HIS A 459 -16.47 2.16 -21.57
N ASN A 460 -17.74 2.20 -21.96
CA ASN A 460 -18.68 3.31 -21.73
C ASN A 460 -18.13 4.68 -22.14
N ASN A 461 -17.47 4.78 -23.26
CA ASN A 461 -17.10 6.07 -23.83
C ASN A 461 -18.32 6.77 -24.44
N GLN A 462 -18.27 8.10 -24.52
CA GLN A 462 -19.32 8.88 -25.17
C GLN A 462 -19.21 8.78 -26.70
N ASP A 463 -17.97 8.73 -27.18
CA ASP A 463 -17.65 8.49 -28.57
C ASP A 463 -16.63 7.34 -28.69
N ASP A 464 -16.56 6.70 -29.84
CA ASP A 464 -15.89 5.41 -30.23
C ASP A 464 -14.76 4.83 -29.36
#